data_401e256a4f7e9a77d1a629ae049fd2de
#
_entry.id   401e256a4f7e9a77d1a629ae049fd2de
#
_cell.length_a   1.000
_cell.length_b   1.000
_cell.length_c   1.000
_cell.angle_alpha   90.00
_cell.angle_beta   90.00
_cell.angle_gamma   90.00
#
_symmetry.space_group_name_H-M   'P 1'
#
loop_
_entity.id
_entity.type
_entity.pdbx_description
1 polymer ?
#
loop_
_entity_poly.entity_id
_entity_poly.type
_entity_poly.pdbx_seq_one_letter_code
_entity_poly.pdbx_strand_id
1 'polypeptide(L)'
;NTDNMSILGLTIDYGPYGWLEGFDFGWTPNTTDREHKRYRYGNQPNIGLWNLYKLANALFPLIDDAKALESILNQYKVDFDVKSLAMMRSKLGLETEDVLDASLFQDLEDTF
;
A
#
# COMPACT_ATOMS: atom_id res chain seq x y z
N ASN A 1 3.12 1.92 10.79
CA ASN A 1 3.57 1.48 12.11
C ASN A 1 3.20 0.02 12.32
N THR A 2 4.16 -0.80 12.78
CA THR A 2 3.96 -2.24 13.02
C THR A 2 2.87 -2.55 14.03
N ASP A 3 2.58 -1.62 14.94
CA ASP A 3 1.50 -1.75 15.93
C ASP A 3 0.10 -1.68 15.31
N ASN A 4 -0.01 -1.14 14.11
CA ASN A 4 -1.28 -0.85 13.44
C ASN A 4 -1.53 -1.75 12.22
N MET A 5 -0.81 -2.85 12.08
CA MET A 5 -1.06 -3.86 11.05
C MET A 5 -1.55 -5.17 11.64
N SER A 6 -2.67 -5.65 11.11
CA SER A 6 -3.18 -6.98 11.45
C SER A 6 -2.61 -8.03 10.50
N ILE A 7 -2.08 -9.13 11.05
CA ILE A 7 -1.69 -10.31 10.28
C ILE A 7 -2.91 -11.10 9.77
N LEU A 8 -4.09 -10.80 10.27
CA LEU A 8 -5.34 -11.44 9.84
C LEU A 8 -5.93 -10.81 8.55
N GLY A 9 -5.31 -9.75 8.04
CA GLY A 9 -5.73 -9.10 6.81
C GLY A 9 -7.02 -8.29 6.89
N LEU A 10 -7.59 -8.11 8.08
CA LEU A 10 -8.83 -7.38 8.29
C LEU A 10 -8.58 -6.02 8.94
N THR A 11 -9.43 -5.04 8.61
CA THR A 11 -9.50 -3.79 9.35
C THR A 11 -10.08 -4.08 10.73
N ILE A 12 -9.36 -3.70 11.79
CA ILE A 12 -9.75 -3.98 13.16
C ILE A 12 -10.67 -2.89 13.69
N ASP A 13 -10.40 -1.66 13.29
CA ASP A 13 -11.04 -0.47 13.86
C ASP A 13 -11.01 0.67 12.84
N TYR A 14 -12.02 1.55 12.96
CA TYR A 14 -12.13 2.80 12.23
C TYR A 14 -11.96 3.98 13.20
N GLY A 15 -10.97 3.93 14.08
CA GLY A 15 -10.66 4.97 15.02
C GLY A 15 -10.58 6.38 14.41
N PRO A 16 -10.16 7.41 15.12
CA PRO A 16 -10.10 8.78 14.59
C PRO A 16 -9.27 8.84 13.31
N TYR A 17 -9.86 9.25 12.20
CA TYR A 17 -9.21 9.40 10.90
C TYR A 17 -9.67 10.70 10.23
N GLY A 18 -8.86 11.20 9.30
CA GLY A 18 -9.20 12.31 8.44
C GLY A 18 -9.52 11.85 7.03
N TRP A 19 -10.48 12.53 6.38
CA TRP A 19 -10.79 12.29 4.98
C TRP A 19 -9.86 13.07 4.06
N LEU A 20 -9.61 12.53 2.89
CA LEU A 20 -9.06 13.28 1.75
C LEU A 20 -10.21 14.10 1.15
N GLU A 21 -10.15 15.42 1.24
CA GLU A 21 -11.12 16.31 0.59
C GLU A 21 -10.81 16.47 -0.90
N GLY A 22 -9.52 16.44 -1.26
CA GLY A 22 -9.02 16.39 -2.62
C GLY A 22 -7.95 15.30 -2.76
N PHE A 23 -7.65 14.89 -3.98
CA PHE A 23 -6.62 13.88 -4.23
C PHE A 23 -5.23 14.49 -4.00
N ASP A 24 -4.52 14.05 -2.96
CA ASP A 24 -3.18 14.53 -2.60
C ASP A 24 -2.32 13.37 -2.07
N PHE A 25 -1.34 12.97 -2.85
CA PHE A 25 -0.34 11.96 -2.43
C PHE A 25 0.47 12.36 -1.19
N GLY A 26 0.61 13.66 -0.95
CA GLY A 26 1.32 14.21 0.20
C GLY A 26 0.50 14.31 1.46
N TRP A 27 -0.81 14.07 1.37
CA TRP A 27 -1.73 14.19 2.50
C TRP A 27 -1.42 13.20 3.62
N THR A 28 -1.48 13.68 4.85
CA THR A 28 -1.37 12.86 6.05
C THR A 28 -2.15 13.48 7.20
N PRO A 29 -2.96 12.70 7.94
CA PRO A 29 -3.59 13.17 9.18
C PRO A 29 -2.58 13.26 10.34
N ASN A 30 -1.40 12.66 10.20
CA ASN A 30 -0.39 12.61 11.25
C ASN A 30 0.32 13.96 11.38
N THR A 31 0.03 14.67 12.46
CA THR A 31 0.60 15.99 12.77
C THR A 31 1.96 15.92 13.47
N THR A 32 2.36 14.75 13.97
CA THR A 32 3.61 14.56 14.73
C THR A 32 4.84 14.40 13.83
N ASP A 33 4.64 14.05 12.55
CA ASP A 33 5.69 13.86 11.53
C ASP A 33 5.46 14.77 10.32
N ARG A 34 5.45 16.08 10.56
CA ARG A 34 5.17 17.07 9.51
C ARG A 34 6.29 17.19 8.48
N GLU A 35 7.54 16.98 8.89
CA GLU A 35 8.69 17.15 8.02
C GLU A 35 8.87 15.99 7.05
N HIS A 36 8.80 14.76 7.55
CA HIS A 36 9.06 13.57 6.72
C HIS A 36 7.80 12.99 6.10
N LYS A 37 6.64 13.25 6.69
CA LYS A 37 5.33 12.72 6.23
C LYS A 37 5.41 11.22 5.91
N ARG A 38 6.04 10.46 6.81
CA ARG A 38 6.31 9.03 6.61
C ARG A 38 5.06 8.24 6.21
N TYR A 39 3.93 8.57 6.83
CA TYR A 39 2.66 7.88 6.67
C TYR A 39 1.69 8.61 5.73
N ARG A 40 2.20 9.50 4.85
CA ARG A 40 1.35 10.15 3.85
C ARG A 40 0.69 9.14 2.92
N TYR A 41 -0.41 9.53 2.31
CA TYR A 41 -1.24 8.68 1.45
C TYR A 41 -0.42 7.94 0.38
N GLY A 42 0.35 8.66 -0.43
CA GLY A 42 1.15 8.06 -1.50
C GLY A 42 2.31 7.17 -1.04
N ASN A 43 2.62 7.14 0.27
CA ASN A 43 3.69 6.29 0.80
C ASN A 43 3.18 4.99 1.46
N GLN A 44 1.87 4.77 1.48
CA GLN A 44 1.27 3.61 2.15
C GLN A 44 1.81 2.26 1.63
N PRO A 45 2.00 2.03 0.31
CA PRO A 45 2.57 0.79 -0.18
C PRO A 45 3.97 0.51 0.36
N ASN A 46 4.83 1.53 0.40
CA ASN A 46 6.19 1.40 0.92
C ASN A 46 6.21 1.11 2.43
N ILE A 47 5.30 1.74 3.18
CA ILE A 47 5.16 1.47 4.62
C ILE A 47 4.60 0.07 4.86
N GLY A 48 3.69 -0.41 4.01
CA GLY A 48 3.23 -1.79 4.01
C GLY A 48 4.40 -2.77 3.86
N LEU A 49 5.23 -2.59 2.84
CA LEU A 49 6.43 -3.41 2.61
C LEU A 49 7.40 -3.34 3.80
N TRP A 50 7.64 -2.15 4.34
CA TRP A 50 8.51 -1.99 5.52
C TRP A 50 7.99 -2.77 6.74
N ASN A 51 6.67 -2.74 6.98
CA ASN A 51 6.06 -3.50 8.06
C ASN A 51 6.20 -5.01 7.84
N LEU A 52 6.00 -5.49 6.60
CA LEU A 52 6.20 -6.90 6.24
C LEU A 52 7.66 -7.33 6.42
N TYR A 53 8.61 -6.46 6.08
CA TYR A 53 10.03 -6.71 6.36
C TYR A 53 10.30 -6.88 7.86
N LYS A 54 9.69 -6.06 8.72
CA LYS A 54 9.80 -6.21 10.18
C LYS A 54 9.19 -7.51 10.68
N LEU A 55 8.05 -7.90 10.12
CA LEU A 55 7.42 -9.19 10.42
C LEU A 55 8.31 -10.37 10.00
N ALA A 56 8.88 -10.33 8.79
CA ALA A 56 9.79 -11.37 8.30
C ALA A 56 11.00 -11.52 9.23
N ASN A 57 11.60 -10.42 9.68
CA ASN A 57 12.70 -10.45 10.66
C ASN A 57 12.28 -11.08 12.00
N ALA A 58 11.07 -10.80 12.46
CA ALA A 58 10.55 -11.39 13.70
C ALA A 58 10.27 -12.89 13.57
N LEU A 59 9.91 -13.35 12.38
CA LEU A 59 9.63 -14.78 12.10
C LEU A 59 10.89 -15.56 11.73
N PHE A 60 11.96 -14.89 11.32
CA PHE A 60 13.19 -15.55 10.87
C PHE A 60 13.72 -16.61 11.86
N PRO A 61 13.77 -16.38 13.18
CA PRO A 61 14.26 -17.39 14.12
C PRO A 61 13.42 -18.67 14.17
N LEU A 62 12.17 -18.62 13.67
CA LEU A 62 11.26 -19.77 13.63
C LEU A 62 11.32 -20.53 12.29
N ILE A 63 11.57 -19.79 11.20
CA ILE A 63 11.54 -20.31 9.83
C ILE A 63 12.94 -20.74 9.37
N ASP A 64 13.97 -19.99 9.80
CA ASP A 64 15.39 -20.18 9.47
C ASP A 64 15.68 -20.32 7.96
N ASP A 65 14.87 -19.65 7.12
CA ASP A 65 15.05 -19.59 5.67
C ASP A 65 14.95 -18.14 5.17
N ALA A 66 16.08 -17.45 5.13
CA ALA A 66 16.16 -16.07 4.66
C ALA A 66 15.73 -15.92 3.20
N LYS A 67 16.07 -16.89 2.33
CA LYS A 67 15.76 -16.81 0.89
C LYS A 67 14.27 -16.89 0.63
N ALA A 68 13.56 -17.76 1.36
CA ALA A 68 12.11 -17.85 1.25
C ALA A 68 11.44 -16.55 1.69
N LEU A 69 11.87 -15.96 2.80
CA LEU A 69 11.34 -14.67 3.29
C LEU A 69 11.62 -13.52 2.33
N GLU A 70 12.85 -13.42 1.79
CA GLU A 70 13.20 -12.43 0.78
C GLU A 70 12.37 -12.58 -0.50
N SER A 71 12.16 -13.80 -0.96
CA SER A 71 11.32 -14.07 -2.14
C SER A 71 9.90 -13.58 -1.95
N ILE A 72 9.29 -13.82 -0.77
CA ILE A 72 7.95 -13.35 -0.43
C ILE A 72 7.90 -11.81 -0.39
N LEU A 73 8.90 -11.16 0.20
CA LEU A 73 8.97 -9.69 0.26
C LEU A 73 9.13 -9.07 -1.15
N ASN A 74 9.93 -9.67 -2.01
CA ASN A 74 10.07 -9.21 -3.40
C ASN A 74 8.77 -9.40 -4.19
N GLN A 75 8.02 -10.46 -3.92
CA GLN A 75 6.73 -10.71 -4.56
C GLN A 75 5.68 -9.68 -4.19
N TYR A 76 5.75 -9.09 -2.98
CA TYR A 76 4.80 -8.09 -2.51
C TYR A 76 4.60 -6.93 -3.49
N LYS A 77 5.71 -6.40 -4.04
CA LYS A 77 5.64 -5.27 -4.96
C LYS A 77 4.89 -5.63 -6.25
N VAL A 78 5.23 -6.78 -6.81
CA VAL A 78 4.58 -7.29 -8.03
C VAL A 78 3.09 -7.51 -7.78
N ASP A 79 2.75 -8.16 -6.67
CA ASP A 79 1.36 -8.41 -6.28
C ASP A 79 0.59 -7.11 -6.02
N PHE A 80 1.23 -6.13 -5.40
CA PHE A 80 0.61 -4.83 -5.16
C PHE A 80 0.29 -4.13 -6.48
N ASP A 81 1.23 -4.05 -7.41
CA ASP A 81 1.04 -3.37 -8.69
C ASP A 81 -0.10 -4.05 -9.49
N VAL A 82 -0.09 -5.38 -9.60
CA VAL A 82 -1.13 -6.14 -10.30
C VAL A 82 -2.51 -5.94 -9.65
N LYS A 83 -2.59 -6.05 -8.33
CA LYS A 83 -3.87 -5.93 -7.61
C LYS A 83 -4.39 -4.49 -7.61
N SER A 84 -3.50 -3.51 -7.55
CA SER A 84 -3.86 -2.09 -7.64
C SER A 84 -4.48 -1.75 -9.00
N LEU A 85 -3.84 -2.18 -10.09
CA LEU A 85 -4.38 -2.02 -11.43
C LEU A 85 -5.74 -2.73 -11.59
N ALA A 86 -5.85 -3.97 -11.14
CA ALA A 86 -7.10 -4.72 -11.21
C ALA A 86 -8.22 -4.03 -10.41
N MET A 87 -7.90 -3.47 -9.24
CA MET A 87 -8.85 -2.72 -8.43
C MET A 87 -9.30 -1.42 -9.12
N MET A 88 -8.37 -0.66 -9.72
CA MET A 88 -8.70 0.56 -10.47
C MET A 88 -9.62 0.26 -11.64
N ARG A 89 -9.31 -0.79 -12.40
CA ARG A 89 -10.17 -1.24 -13.51
C ARG A 89 -11.56 -1.60 -13.03
N SER A 90 -11.65 -2.38 -11.96
CA SER A 90 -12.94 -2.75 -11.37
C SER A 90 -13.75 -1.52 -10.93
N LYS A 91 -13.09 -0.52 -10.32
CA LYS A 91 -13.75 0.72 -9.91
C LYS A 91 -14.26 1.56 -11.09
N LEU A 92 -13.56 1.53 -12.21
CA LEU A 92 -13.94 2.25 -13.44
C LEU A 92 -14.88 1.43 -14.35
N GLY A 93 -15.20 0.19 -13.99
CA GLY A 93 -16.06 -0.69 -14.79
C GLY A 93 -15.40 -1.20 -16.08
N LEU A 94 -14.07 -1.25 -16.13
CA LEU A 94 -13.31 -1.77 -17.28
C LEU A 94 -13.26 -3.29 -17.22
N GLU A 95 -13.90 -3.94 -18.18
CA GLU A 95 -14.02 -5.41 -18.22
C GLU A 95 -12.78 -6.10 -18.81
N THR A 96 -12.12 -5.44 -19.77
CA THR A 96 -10.96 -5.99 -20.50
C THR A 96 -9.70 -5.19 -20.23
N GLU A 97 -8.53 -5.84 -20.35
CA GLU A 97 -7.24 -5.15 -20.30
C GLU A 97 -6.93 -4.43 -21.61
N ASP A 98 -6.49 -3.18 -21.50
CA ASP A 98 -6.04 -2.38 -22.63
C ASP A 98 -4.70 -1.76 -22.33
N VAL A 99 -3.87 -1.57 -23.37
CA VAL A 99 -2.57 -0.92 -23.27
C VAL A 99 -2.70 0.57 -22.85
N LEU A 100 -3.86 1.15 -23.01
CA LEU A 100 -4.17 2.53 -22.64
C LEU A 100 -4.65 2.68 -21.19
N ASP A 101 -4.89 1.59 -20.45
CA ASP A 101 -5.38 1.65 -19.07
C ASP A 101 -4.43 2.47 -18.19
N ALA A 102 -3.11 2.30 -18.34
CA ALA A 102 -2.12 3.02 -17.56
C ALA A 102 -2.17 4.55 -17.81
N SER A 103 -2.36 4.98 -19.07
CA SER A 103 -2.50 6.41 -19.39
C SER A 103 -3.83 6.96 -18.87
N LEU A 104 -4.91 6.19 -18.97
CA LEU A 104 -6.21 6.57 -18.42
C LEU A 104 -6.15 6.79 -16.90
N PHE A 105 -5.45 5.91 -16.18
CA PHE A 105 -5.30 6.07 -14.72
C PHE A 105 -4.46 7.30 -14.37
N GLN A 106 -3.40 7.58 -15.13
CA GLN A 106 -2.60 8.78 -14.93
C GLN A 106 -3.40 10.05 -15.23
N ASP A 107 -4.14 10.09 -16.33
CA ASP A 107 -4.99 11.22 -16.69
C ASP A 107 -6.08 11.47 -15.64
N LEU A 108 -6.60 10.39 -15.04
CA LEU A 108 -7.56 10.47 -13.95
C LEU A 108 -6.93 11.08 -12.68
N GLU A 109 -5.73 10.63 -12.31
CA GLU A 109 -4.99 11.18 -11.17
C GLU A 109 -4.64 12.66 -11.36
N ASP A 110 -4.28 13.06 -12.59
CA ASP A 110 -3.93 14.44 -12.93
C ASP A 110 -5.16 15.37 -12.97
N THR A 111 -6.37 14.82 -12.97
CA THR A 111 -7.63 15.57 -13.01
C THR A 111 -8.13 15.97 -11.60
N PHE A 112 -7.69 15.28 -10.57
CA PHE A 112 -8.08 15.51 -9.17
C PHE A 112 -7.07 16.38 -8.41
#